data_38b3e2df4bce6a1628f1128ba37c7b25
#
_entry.id   38b3e2df4bce6a1628f1128ba37c7b25
#
_cell.length_a   1.000
_cell.length_b   1.000
_cell.length_c   1.000
_cell.angle_alpha   90.00
_cell.angle_beta   90.00
_cell.angle_gamma   90.00
#
_symmetry.space_group_name_H-M   'P 1'
#
loop_
_entity.id
_entity.type
_entity.pdbx_description
1 polymer ?
#
loop_
_entity_poly.entity_id
_entity_poly.type
_entity_poly.pdbx_seq_one_letter_code
_entity_poly.pdbx_strand_id
1 'polypeptide(L)'
;MPAPFSPDAPSLLNALAVGSRALIDAHFWSEGVDQLLAALGEASGVNRVWIFQTIERNPNGVLQDFVFEWASSSHYRERTQKRFRFFTTLIDDSEYEEMVNRRERGDSHTCITSQVDLGSLRDNLESQSILSMVTVPIMVDGQWWGTLGFDDCEREVDWEGAGLQALVIGAELIASAIYRQQLTRRQRQVDLLQQVAACGTWEINTRSGATWCSSALLLSLGYPGDYARLPLRRLLAHAMPTDRLRVFGLIRECQQRLQTQCRIDVQLRVASGQWRWHELVMESYYSDDGYLARIGGLVIDISQRKKSEEQAWAAAEFDALTGTRNRRGLANHLAQLNEQAEAAAYYLLMIDIDYFKHINDRYGHPAGDTLLVEMAKRVHEALRPEDCLARFGGEEFAVTAGDLSHQQVVQLGERIRQRVAQQPFYLTAGDSQAPMMVTLTVSVGIAPLALTSDLDHSQAVAVAQADQALYAAKEAGRNRVVAHWQP
;
A
#
# COMPACT_ATOMS: atom_id res chain seq x y z
N MET A 1 17.68 -13.69 67.95
CA MET A 1 17.65 -12.79 66.77
C MET A 1 16.27 -12.17 66.72
N PRO A 2 16.09 -10.86 66.50
CA PRO A 2 14.75 -10.33 66.24
C PRO A 2 14.16 -11.04 65.00
N ALA A 3 12.82 -11.26 65.00
CA ALA A 3 12.17 -11.86 63.87
C ALA A 3 12.42 -10.99 62.61
N PRO A 4 12.66 -11.61 61.45
CA PRO A 4 12.85 -10.84 60.23
C PRO A 4 11.64 -9.92 59.96
N PHE A 5 11.92 -8.72 59.52
CA PHE A 5 10.88 -7.76 59.15
C PHE A 5 10.07 -8.30 57.98
N SER A 6 8.76 -8.35 58.12
CA SER A 6 7.85 -8.70 57.00
C SER A 6 6.96 -7.51 56.71
N PRO A 7 6.92 -7.05 55.43
CA PRO A 7 6.06 -5.93 55.04
C PRO A 7 4.58 -6.19 55.29
N ASP A 8 3.83 -5.14 55.69
CA ASP A 8 2.40 -5.22 55.97
C ASP A 8 1.57 -5.42 54.67
N ALA A 9 0.96 -6.57 54.53
CA ALA A 9 0.18 -6.93 53.34
C ALA A 9 -0.99 -5.97 53.03
N PRO A 10 -1.80 -5.48 53.99
CA PRO A 10 -2.79 -4.45 53.75
C PRO A 10 -2.24 -3.16 53.16
N SER A 11 -1.09 -2.68 53.63
CA SER A 11 -0.43 -1.50 53.10
C SER A 11 0.04 -1.70 51.66
N LEU A 12 0.59 -2.85 51.29
CA LEU A 12 0.97 -3.21 49.95
C LEU A 12 -0.23 -3.32 49.02
N LEU A 13 -1.37 -3.88 49.47
CA LEU A 13 -2.60 -3.94 48.67
C LEU A 13 -3.16 -2.53 48.37
N ASN A 14 -3.10 -1.62 49.35
CA ASN A 14 -3.50 -0.23 49.10
C ASN A 14 -2.54 0.47 48.10
N ALA A 15 -1.24 0.25 48.18
CA ALA A 15 -0.26 0.75 47.23
C ALA A 15 -0.52 0.23 45.82
N LEU A 16 -0.86 -1.06 45.67
CA LEU A 16 -1.26 -1.62 44.37
C LEU A 16 -2.53 -0.97 43.79
N ALA A 17 -3.52 -0.67 44.64
CA ALA A 17 -4.74 0.01 44.20
C ALA A 17 -4.46 1.44 43.70
N VAL A 18 -3.58 2.18 44.37
CA VAL A 18 -3.13 3.52 43.94
C VAL A 18 -2.35 3.44 42.64
N GLY A 19 -1.34 2.58 42.58
CA GLY A 19 -0.49 2.41 41.39
C GLY A 19 -1.24 1.86 40.18
N SER A 20 -2.20 0.97 40.39
CA SER A 20 -3.10 0.47 39.32
C SER A 20 -3.86 1.59 38.65
N ARG A 21 -4.43 2.54 39.40
CA ARG A 21 -5.10 3.71 38.83
C ARG A 21 -4.14 4.57 38.03
N ALA A 22 -2.95 4.85 38.56
CA ALA A 22 -1.93 5.61 37.86
C ALA A 22 -1.56 4.99 36.51
N LEU A 23 -1.41 3.66 36.44
CA LEU A 23 -1.14 2.93 35.19
C LEU A 23 -2.33 2.91 34.23
N ILE A 24 -3.56 2.98 34.71
CA ILE A 24 -4.78 3.01 33.88
C ILE A 24 -5.00 4.40 33.30
N ASP A 25 -4.85 5.44 34.10
CA ASP A 25 -5.15 6.82 33.73
C ASP A 25 -4.02 7.47 32.90
N ALA A 26 -2.80 6.93 32.99
CA ALA A 26 -1.66 7.43 32.22
C ALA A 26 -1.80 7.19 30.72
N HIS A 27 -1.38 8.17 29.93
CA HIS A 27 -1.33 8.03 28.48
C HIS A 27 -0.26 7.03 28.03
N PHE A 28 0.87 7.03 28.71
CA PHE A 28 1.93 6.03 28.55
C PHE A 28 2.15 5.32 29.92
N TRP A 29 2.32 3.99 29.86
CA TRP A 29 2.58 3.22 31.10
C TRP A 29 3.78 3.75 31.90
N SER A 30 4.79 4.28 31.19
CA SER A 30 5.99 4.88 31.77
C SER A 30 5.72 6.10 32.65
N GLU A 31 4.59 6.77 32.49
CA GLU A 31 4.20 7.93 33.32
C GLU A 31 3.53 7.47 34.61
N GLY A 32 2.78 6.37 34.58
CA GLY A 32 2.09 5.82 35.73
C GLY A 32 2.98 4.91 36.62
N VAL A 33 4.06 4.37 36.05
CA VAL A 33 4.92 3.40 36.76
C VAL A 33 5.65 4.03 37.94
N ASP A 34 6.10 5.27 37.82
CA ASP A 34 6.80 5.97 38.90
C ASP A 34 5.94 6.11 40.17
N GLN A 35 4.63 6.32 39.99
CA GLN A 35 3.69 6.38 41.11
C GLN A 35 3.47 4.99 41.76
N LEU A 36 3.43 3.94 40.95
CA LEU A 36 3.34 2.56 41.46
C LEU A 36 4.59 2.20 42.24
N LEU A 37 5.81 2.49 41.74
CA LEU A 37 7.07 2.20 42.41
C LEU A 37 7.18 2.98 43.74
N ALA A 38 6.79 4.27 43.74
CA ALA A 38 6.77 5.07 44.95
C ALA A 38 5.80 4.49 46.00
N ALA A 39 4.58 4.15 45.63
CA ALA A 39 3.59 3.58 46.53
C ALA A 39 4.05 2.23 47.10
N LEU A 40 4.62 1.38 46.27
CA LEU A 40 5.16 0.06 46.71
C LEU A 40 6.40 0.22 47.62
N GLY A 41 7.30 1.16 47.28
CA GLY A 41 8.47 1.43 48.09
C GLY A 41 8.14 1.96 49.49
N GLU A 42 7.23 2.95 49.56
CA GLU A 42 6.73 3.50 50.80
C GLU A 42 6.00 2.45 51.66
N ALA A 43 5.14 1.65 51.03
CA ALA A 43 4.35 0.64 51.74
C ALA A 43 5.20 -0.56 52.21
N SER A 44 6.24 -0.94 51.46
CA SER A 44 7.16 -2.01 51.82
C SER A 44 8.25 -1.55 52.80
N GLY A 45 8.52 -0.25 52.84
CA GLY A 45 9.55 0.34 53.69
C GLY A 45 10.99 -0.03 53.28
N VAL A 46 11.19 -0.49 52.04
CA VAL A 46 12.53 -0.81 51.46
C VAL A 46 13.27 0.47 51.08
N ASN A 47 14.55 0.36 50.83
CA ASN A 47 15.34 1.54 50.44
C ASN A 47 15.23 1.87 48.95
N ARG A 48 14.98 0.84 48.10
CA ARG A 48 14.94 1.00 46.63
C ARG A 48 13.96 0.05 45.97
N VAL A 49 13.24 0.54 44.95
CA VAL A 49 12.40 -0.24 44.03
C VAL A 49 12.84 0.12 42.62
N TRP A 50 13.08 -0.86 41.79
CA TRP A 50 13.63 -0.65 40.45
C TRP A 50 13.07 -1.59 39.41
N ILE A 51 13.20 -1.17 38.11
CA ILE A 51 12.88 -1.99 36.95
C ILE A 51 14.07 -2.03 36.02
N PHE A 52 14.53 -3.23 35.70
CA PHE A 52 15.43 -3.51 34.60
C PHE A 52 14.63 -4.07 33.44
N GLN A 53 14.78 -3.49 32.26
CA GLN A 53 14.27 -4.03 31.02
C GLN A 53 15.28 -5.03 30.44
N THR A 54 14.83 -6.23 30.08
CA THR A 54 15.62 -7.23 29.37
C THR A 54 15.61 -6.88 27.89
N ILE A 55 16.78 -6.68 27.29
CA ILE A 55 16.94 -6.31 25.88
C ILE A 55 17.28 -7.55 25.05
N GLU A 56 18.26 -8.33 25.54
CA GLU A 56 18.74 -9.50 24.83
C GLU A 56 19.22 -10.57 25.82
N ARG A 57 18.98 -11.82 25.48
CA ARG A 57 19.49 -12.99 26.18
C ARG A 57 20.43 -13.74 25.23
N ASN A 58 21.66 -13.96 25.68
CA ASN A 58 22.63 -14.80 24.98
C ASN A 58 23.25 -15.84 25.93
N PRO A 59 23.98 -16.84 25.45
CA PRO A 59 24.54 -17.89 26.30
C PRO A 59 25.47 -17.39 27.42
N ASN A 60 26.08 -16.23 27.29
CA ASN A 60 27.05 -15.68 28.21
C ASN A 60 26.47 -14.69 29.22
N GLY A 61 25.19 -14.27 29.01
CA GLY A 61 24.58 -13.27 29.88
C GLY A 61 23.29 -12.69 29.38
N VAL A 62 22.81 -11.70 30.10
CA VAL A 62 21.59 -10.95 29.84
C VAL A 62 21.91 -9.46 29.69
N LEU A 63 21.65 -8.91 28.52
CA LEU A 63 21.75 -7.46 28.30
C LEU A 63 20.48 -6.77 28.84
N GLN A 64 20.67 -5.83 29.75
CA GLN A 64 19.57 -5.13 30.43
C GLN A 64 19.80 -3.61 30.42
N ASP A 65 18.72 -2.85 30.59
CA ASP A 65 18.76 -1.41 30.84
C ASP A 65 17.98 -1.05 32.11
N PHE A 66 18.52 -0.18 32.95
CA PHE A 66 17.89 0.32 34.16
C PHE A 66 16.89 1.44 33.80
N VAL A 67 15.63 1.11 33.68
CA VAL A 67 14.64 2.04 33.10
C VAL A 67 13.90 2.88 34.14
N PHE A 68 13.56 2.32 35.32
CA PHE A 68 12.84 3.02 36.38
C PHE A 68 13.42 2.74 37.76
N GLU A 69 13.34 3.73 38.64
CA GLU A 69 13.80 3.64 40.02
C GLU A 69 13.01 4.60 40.92
N TRP A 70 12.57 4.06 42.05
CA TRP A 70 12.23 4.83 43.24
C TRP A 70 13.23 4.51 44.35
N ALA A 71 13.63 5.52 45.12
CA ALA A 71 14.50 5.36 46.28
C ALA A 71 13.99 6.21 47.44
N SER A 72 14.07 5.66 48.68
CA SER A 72 13.63 6.35 49.89
C SER A 72 14.43 7.59 50.20
N SER A 73 15.65 7.67 49.70
CA SER A 73 16.51 8.86 49.77
C SER A 73 17.46 8.91 48.57
N SER A 74 18.06 10.08 48.32
CA SER A 74 19.08 10.25 47.29
C SER A 74 20.32 9.40 47.47
N HIS A 75 20.59 8.95 48.70
CA HIS A 75 21.71 8.07 49.05
C HIS A 75 21.63 6.71 48.39
N TYR A 76 20.43 6.18 48.23
CA TYR A 76 20.19 4.85 47.63
C TYR A 76 19.97 4.85 46.14
N ARG A 77 20.05 6.01 45.45
CA ARG A 77 19.84 6.10 44.02
C ARG A 77 21.02 5.57 43.21
N GLU A 78 20.75 4.60 42.33
CA GLU A 78 21.71 3.95 41.46
C GLU A 78 21.52 4.20 39.97
N ARG A 79 20.30 4.54 39.53
CA ARG A 79 19.97 4.74 38.11
C ARG A 79 20.80 5.81 37.42
N THR A 80 21.31 6.80 38.15
CA THR A 80 22.19 7.84 37.61
C THR A 80 23.59 7.34 37.29
N GLN A 81 23.98 6.15 37.76
CA GLN A 81 25.28 5.55 37.51
C GLN A 81 25.34 4.99 36.08
N LYS A 82 26.36 5.37 35.31
CA LYS A 82 26.55 4.93 33.93
C LYS A 82 26.70 3.43 33.79
N ARG A 83 27.18 2.73 34.83
CA ARG A 83 27.39 1.26 34.84
C ARG A 83 26.09 0.46 34.64
N PHE A 84 24.94 1.05 34.94
CA PHE A 84 23.62 0.39 34.80
C PHE A 84 22.85 0.78 33.53
N ARG A 85 23.49 1.44 32.58
CA ARG A 85 22.91 1.74 31.28
C ARG A 85 23.43 0.75 30.24
N PHE A 86 22.52 -0.05 29.66
CA PHE A 86 22.85 -1.10 28.68
C PHE A 86 23.99 -2.02 29.18
N PHE A 87 23.84 -2.56 30.36
CA PHE A 87 24.82 -3.43 30.98
C PHE A 87 24.49 -4.91 30.77
N THR A 88 25.50 -5.77 30.74
CA THR A 88 25.32 -7.20 30.64
C THR A 88 25.56 -7.83 32.03
N THR A 89 24.54 -8.50 32.55
CA THR A 89 24.71 -9.42 33.69
C THR A 89 25.33 -10.68 33.13
N LEU A 90 26.59 -10.94 33.49
CA LEU A 90 27.28 -12.19 33.12
C LEU A 90 26.72 -13.36 33.93
N ILE A 91 26.54 -14.48 33.27
CA ILE A 91 26.17 -15.75 33.91
C ILE A 91 27.49 -16.52 34.14
N ASP A 92 28.22 -16.12 35.15
CA ASP A 92 29.56 -16.62 35.47
C ASP A 92 29.61 -17.44 36.73
N ASP A 93 28.51 -17.50 37.51
CA ASP A 93 28.35 -18.39 38.63
C ASP A 93 26.97 -19.06 38.70
N SER A 94 26.82 -20.09 39.54
CA SER A 94 25.58 -20.87 39.66
C SER A 94 24.42 -20.09 40.25
N GLU A 95 24.67 -19.09 41.08
CA GLU A 95 23.65 -18.29 41.74
C GLU A 95 23.02 -17.31 40.72
N TYR A 96 23.84 -16.68 39.86
CA TYR A 96 23.32 -15.85 38.75
C TYR A 96 22.57 -16.70 37.76
N GLU A 97 23.06 -17.87 37.41
CA GLU A 97 22.39 -18.79 36.48
C GLU A 97 21.01 -19.19 37.01
N GLU A 98 20.90 -19.60 38.27
CA GLU A 98 19.62 -19.97 38.87
C GLU A 98 18.67 -18.79 38.94
N MET A 99 19.15 -17.58 39.30
CA MET A 99 18.34 -16.38 39.33
C MET A 99 17.78 -16.02 37.94
N VAL A 100 18.58 -16.12 36.89
CA VAL A 100 18.15 -15.86 35.52
C VAL A 100 17.13 -16.90 35.05
N ASN A 101 17.42 -18.19 35.31
CA ASN A 101 16.53 -19.29 34.95
C ASN A 101 15.16 -19.20 35.63
N ARG A 102 15.09 -18.75 36.88
CA ARG A 102 13.82 -18.48 37.59
C ARG A 102 13.04 -17.37 36.91
N ARG A 103 13.69 -16.25 36.62
CA ARG A 103 13.04 -15.10 35.93
C ARG A 103 12.48 -15.48 34.57
N GLU A 104 13.19 -16.31 33.80
CA GLU A 104 12.73 -16.82 32.51
C GLU A 104 11.48 -17.71 32.64
N ARG A 105 11.36 -18.46 33.70
CA ARG A 105 10.18 -19.29 34.00
C ARG A 105 9.01 -18.50 34.57
N GLY A 106 9.21 -17.24 34.91
CA GLY A 106 8.20 -16.40 35.55
C GLY A 106 8.22 -16.48 37.08
N ASP A 107 9.25 -17.11 37.67
CA ASP A 107 9.37 -17.31 39.13
C ASP A 107 10.09 -16.13 39.79
N SER A 108 9.61 -15.71 40.94
CA SER A 108 10.29 -14.73 41.79
C SER A 108 11.54 -15.34 42.41
N HIS A 109 12.50 -14.48 42.74
CA HIS A 109 13.73 -14.86 43.44
C HIS A 109 13.95 -13.91 44.62
N THR A 110 14.20 -14.49 45.80
CA THR A 110 14.51 -13.75 47.02
C THR A 110 15.91 -14.17 47.50
N CYS A 111 16.68 -13.24 48.02
CA CYS A 111 17.95 -13.55 48.63
C CYS A 111 18.26 -12.60 49.80
N ILE A 112 18.95 -13.15 50.81
CA ILE A 112 19.58 -12.42 51.90
C ILE A 112 21.08 -12.50 51.66
N THR A 113 21.75 -11.37 51.49
CA THR A 113 23.15 -11.32 51.05
C THR A 113 24.09 -12.15 51.90
N SER A 114 23.86 -12.19 53.26
CA SER A 114 24.66 -13.01 54.18
C SER A 114 24.53 -14.51 53.93
N GLN A 115 23.48 -14.98 53.26
CA GLN A 115 23.18 -16.38 52.96
C GLN A 115 23.55 -16.81 51.54
N VAL A 116 23.87 -15.85 50.65
CA VAL A 116 24.31 -16.12 49.27
C VAL A 116 25.74 -16.65 49.32
N ASP A 117 26.03 -17.67 48.52
CA ASP A 117 27.37 -18.23 48.40
C ASP A 117 28.37 -17.17 47.89
N LEU A 118 29.65 -17.38 48.19
CA LEU A 118 30.73 -16.48 47.72
C LEU A 118 30.82 -16.60 46.19
N GLY A 119 30.62 -15.46 45.51
CA GLY A 119 30.61 -15.38 44.04
C GLY A 119 30.25 -14.00 43.56
N SER A 120 30.10 -13.86 42.26
CA SER A 120 29.84 -12.56 41.60
C SER A 120 28.50 -11.96 41.99
N LEU A 121 27.46 -12.76 42.27
CA LEU A 121 26.18 -12.25 42.79
C LEU A 121 26.35 -11.58 44.14
N ARG A 122 27.03 -12.27 45.08
CA ARG A 122 27.27 -11.73 46.42
C ARG A 122 28.13 -10.46 46.39
N ASP A 123 29.21 -10.48 45.61
CA ASP A 123 30.10 -9.31 45.45
C ASP A 123 29.32 -8.12 44.91
N ASN A 124 28.39 -8.34 43.96
CA ASN A 124 27.54 -7.30 43.37
C ASN A 124 26.58 -6.72 44.43
N LEU A 125 25.91 -7.55 45.24
CA LEU A 125 25.00 -7.12 46.29
C LEU A 125 25.76 -6.32 47.38
N GLU A 126 26.92 -6.82 47.83
CA GLU A 126 27.78 -6.11 48.81
C GLU A 126 28.28 -4.77 48.27
N SER A 127 28.65 -4.70 46.98
CA SER A 127 29.11 -3.46 46.35
C SER A 127 28.06 -2.35 46.32
N GLN A 128 26.80 -2.70 46.45
CA GLN A 128 25.65 -1.80 46.51
C GLN A 128 25.06 -1.69 47.92
N SER A 129 25.71 -2.28 48.90
CA SER A 129 25.27 -2.31 50.30
C SER A 129 23.86 -2.95 50.47
N ILE A 130 23.49 -3.89 49.61
CA ILE A 130 22.21 -4.58 49.69
C ILE A 130 22.31 -5.70 50.72
N LEU A 131 21.44 -5.69 51.72
CA LEU A 131 21.34 -6.76 52.73
C LEU A 131 20.33 -7.83 52.37
N SER A 132 19.26 -7.43 51.67
CA SER A 132 18.27 -8.37 51.14
C SER A 132 17.66 -7.82 49.86
N MET A 133 17.29 -8.71 48.95
CA MET A 133 16.72 -8.40 47.66
C MET A 133 15.59 -9.39 47.32
N VAL A 134 14.51 -8.87 46.71
CA VAL A 134 13.54 -9.69 46.00
C VAL A 134 13.38 -9.18 44.56
N THR A 135 13.30 -10.11 43.64
CA THR A 135 13.07 -9.81 42.23
C THR A 135 11.90 -10.62 41.68
N VAL A 136 11.05 -9.93 40.94
CA VAL A 136 9.85 -10.49 40.29
C VAL A 136 9.94 -10.24 38.81
N PRO A 137 9.86 -11.26 37.95
CA PRO A 137 9.88 -11.08 36.51
C PRO A 137 8.60 -10.42 36.02
N ILE A 138 8.76 -9.50 35.07
CA ILE A 138 7.66 -8.86 34.35
C ILE A 138 7.47 -9.62 33.03
N MET A 139 6.41 -10.42 32.96
CA MET A 139 6.13 -11.28 31.80
C MET A 139 5.12 -10.61 30.88
N VAL A 140 5.52 -10.27 29.66
CA VAL A 140 4.65 -9.65 28.64
C VAL A 140 4.47 -10.63 27.48
N ASP A 141 3.25 -11.04 27.21
CA ASP A 141 2.92 -12.01 26.15
C ASP A 141 3.74 -13.32 26.27
N GLY A 142 3.92 -13.79 27.49
CA GLY A 142 4.69 -15.02 27.80
C GLY A 142 6.22 -14.88 27.67
N GLN A 143 6.73 -13.67 27.44
CA GLN A 143 8.15 -13.39 27.33
C GLN A 143 8.63 -12.57 28.54
N TRP A 144 9.81 -12.87 29.01
CA TRP A 144 10.46 -12.12 30.09
C TRP A 144 10.90 -10.73 29.56
N TRP A 145 10.02 -9.73 29.75
CA TRP A 145 10.26 -8.36 29.33
C TRP A 145 11.25 -7.62 30.21
N GLY A 146 11.25 -7.91 31.51
CA GLY A 146 12.09 -7.22 32.47
C GLY A 146 11.89 -7.75 33.90
N THR A 147 12.48 -7.07 34.86
CA THR A 147 12.47 -7.48 36.29
C THR A 147 12.11 -6.28 37.15
N LEU A 148 11.16 -6.47 38.05
CA LEU A 148 10.86 -5.58 39.17
C LEU A 148 11.66 -6.05 40.38
N GLY A 149 12.47 -5.19 40.94
CA GLY A 149 13.29 -5.51 42.10
C GLY A 149 13.06 -4.58 43.27
N PHE A 150 13.26 -5.11 44.49
CA PHE A 150 13.18 -4.41 45.77
C PHE A 150 14.43 -4.74 46.55
N ASP A 151 15.15 -3.68 46.97
CA ASP A 151 16.38 -3.79 47.74
C ASP A 151 16.22 -3.14 49.13
N ASP A 152 16.62 -3.84 50.17
CA ASP A 152 16.80 -3.26 51.49
C ASP A 152 18.28 -3.24 51.84
N CYS A 153 18.78 -2.04 52.11
CA CYS A 153 20.20 -1.79 52.45
C CYS A 153 20.44 -1.66 53.97
N GLU A 154 19.38 -1.74 54.76
CA GLU A 154 19.45 -1.54 56.21
C GLU A 154 19.01 -2.74 56.97
N ARG A 155 18.22 -3.66 56.36
CA ARG A 155 17.59 -4.80 57.01
C ARG A 155 17.66 -6.05 56.18
N GLU A 156 17.72 -7.20 56.82
CA GLU A 156 17.39 -8.47 56.20
C GLU A 156 15.87 -8.64 56.22
N VAL A 157 15.25 -8.61 55.04
CA VAL A 157 13.82 -8.76 54.87
C VAL A 157 13.54 -10.12 54.30
N ASP A 158 12.64 -10.85 54.93
CA ASP A 158 12.12 -12.12 54.42
C ASP A 158 10.84 -11.89 53.63
N TRP A 159 10.94 -12.09 52.29
CA TRP A 159 9.85 -11.89 51.35
C TRP A 159 9.11 -13.21 51.13
N GLU A 160 8.10 -13.48 51.97
CA GLU A 160 7.26 -14.66 51.85
C GLU A 160 5.77 -14.31 51.92
N GLY A 161 4.92 -15.28 51.61
CA GLY A 161 3.47 -15.22 51.79
C GLY A 161 2.80 -14.07 51.07
N ALA A 162 1.94 -13.32 51.77
CA ALA A 162 1.11 -12.25 51.16
C ALA A 162 1.94 -11.04 50.68
N GLY A 163 3.10 -10.75 51.30
CA GLY A 163 3.99 -9.68 50.87
C GLY A 163 4.56 -9.96 49.48
N LEU A 164 5.15 -11.15 49.28
CA LEU A 164 5.64 -11.55 47.94
C LEU A 164 4.53 -11.58 46.89
N GLN A 165 3.36 -12.08 47.24
CA GLN A 165 2.19 -12.12 46.35
C GLN A 165 1.79 -10.69 45.86
N ALA A 166 1.85 -9.70 46.75
CA ALA A 166 1.57 -8.33 46.39
C ALA A 166 2.58 -7.76 45.35
N LEU A 167 3.87 -8.14 45.49
CA LEU A 167 4.89 -7.74 44.50
C LEU A 167 4.68 -8.42 43.16
N VAL A 168 4.28 -9.68 43.13
CA VAL A 168 3.91 -10.41 41.89
C VAL A 168 2.76 -9.71 41.20
N ILE A 169 1.71 -9.33 41.91
CA ILE A 169 0.60 -8.55 41.36
C ILE A 169 1.09 -7.21 40.80
N GLY A 170 2.05 -6.55 41.48
CA GLY A 170 2.66 -5.31 40.97
C GLY A 170 3.35 -5.50 39.62
N ALA A 171 4.11 -6.57 39.45
CA ALA A 171 4.75 -6.94 38.18
C ALA A 171 3.73 -7.27 37.09
N GLU A 172 2.63 -7.98 37.42
CA GLU A 172 1.53 -8.26 36.48
C GLU A 172 0.78 -7.00 36.04
N LEU A 173 0.58 -6.03 36.93
CA LEU A 173 -0.02 -4.73 36.55
C LEU A 173 0.85 -3.97 35.57
N ILE A 174 2.17 -3.94 35.78
CA ILE A 174 3.14 -3.35 34.87
C ILE A 174 3.09 -4.09 33.53
N ALA A 175 3.16 -5.41 33.53
CA ALA A 175 3.08 -6.25 32.33
C ALA A 175 1.82 -5.98 31.51
N SER A 176 0.66 -5.91 32.16
CA SER A 176 -0.63 -5.58 31.53
C SER A 176 -0.63 -4.18 30.92
N ALA A 177 -0.03 -3.20 31.58
CA ALA A 177 0.05 -1.84 31.07
C ALA A 177 0.95 -1.74 29.83
N ILE A 178 2.11 -2.42 29.83
CA ILE A 178 3.02 -2.54 28.70
C ILE A 178 2.32 -3.22 27.53
N TYR A 179 1.66 -4.36 27.76
CA TYR A 179 0.94 -5.11 26.73
C TYR A 179 -0.18 -4.29 26.07
N ARG A 180 -1.00 -3.58 26.86
CA ARG A 180 -2.03 -2.67 26.34
C ARG A 180 -1.43 -1.59 25.44
N GLN A 181 -0.32 -0.99 25.85
CA GLN A 181 0.33 0.03 25.01
C GLN A 181 0.89 -0.55 23.70
N GLN A 182 1.47 -1.76 23.74
CA GLN A 182 1.94 -2.45 22.53
C GLN A 182 0.79 -2.75 21.58
N LEU A 183 -0.35 -3.23 22.09
CA LEU A 183 -1.57 -3.44 21.28
C LEU A 183 -2.07 -2.16 20.65
N THR A 184 -2.16 -1.08 21.43
CA THR A 184 -2.60 0.23 20.92
C THR A 184 -1.66 0.75 19.84
N ARG A 185 -0.35 0.58 20.03
CA ARG A 185 0.67 0.97 19.04
C ARG A 185 0.53 0.16 17.74
N ARG A 186 0.38 -1.17 17.86
CA ARG A 186 0.15 -2.06 16.70
C ARG A 186 -1.11 -1.67 15.95
N GLN A 187 -2.20 -1.40 16.67
CA GLN A 187 -3.45 -0.97 16.07
C GLN A 187 -3.29 0.34 15.30
N ARG A 188 -2.66 1.35 15.89
CA ARG A 188 -2.37 2.63 15.21
C ARG A 188 -1.51 2.47 13.95
N GLN A 189 -0.53 1.55 13.98
CA GLN A 189 0.29 1.26 12.80
C GLN A 189 -0.55 0.64 11.68
N VAL A 190 -1.43 -0.31 12.01
CA VAL A 190 -2.35 -0.92 11.04
C VAL A 190 -3.30 0.14 10.47
N ASP A 191 -3.90 0.99 11.31
CA ASP A 191 -4.81 2.05 10.87
C ASP A 191 -4.10 3.04 9.93
N LEU A 192 -2.86 3.43 10.24
CA LEU A 192 -2.05 4.30 9.40
C LEU A 192 -1.74 3.65 8.04
N LEU A 193 -1.36 2.37 8.03
CA LEU A 193 -1.12 1.62 6.80
C LEU A 193 -2.39 1.53 5.95
N GLN A 194 -3.54 1.30 6.56
CA GLN A 194 -4.83 1.27 5.85
C GLN A 194 -5.17 2.63 5.23
N GLN A 195 -4.92 3.73 5.94
CA GLN A 195 -5.13 5.08 5.42
C GLN A 195 -4.21 5.40 4.24
N VAL A 196 -2.91 5.13 4.37
CA VAL A 196 -1.92 5.39 3.31
C VAL A 196 -2.15 4.53 2.07
N ALA A 197 -2.50 3.25 2.27
CA ALA A 197 -2.80 2.33 1.19
C ALA A 197 -4.20 2.49 0.61
N ALA A 198 -5.02 3.42 1.13
CA ALA A 198 -6.44 3.57 0.78
C ALA A 198 -7.17 2.22 0.78
N CYS A 199 -6.90 1.39 1.78
CA CYS A 199 -7.48 0.05 1.90
C CYS A 199 -8.32 -0.09 3.17
N GLY A 200 -9.31 -0.96 3.08
CA GLY A 200 -10.09 -1.41 4.22
C GLY A 200 -9.96 -2.92 4.42
N THR A 201 -10.20 -3.38 5.62
CA THR A 201 -10.26 -4.80 5.94
C THR A 201 -11.69 -5.23 6.27
N TRP A 202 -11.99 -6.48 5.99
CA TRP A 202 -13.28 -7.08 6.32
C TRP A 202 -13.10 -8.56 6.65
N GLU A 203 -14.03 -9.07 7.42
CA GLU A 203 -14.08 -10.48 7.81
C GLU A 203 -15.51 -10.96 7.93
N ILE A 204 -15.76 -12.17 7.51
CA ILE A 204 -17.06 -12.86 7.60
C ILE A 204 -16.85 -14.19 8.30
N ASN A 205 -17.56 -14.42 9.38
CA ASN A 205 -17.72 -15.75 9.96
C ASN A 205 -18.79 -16.49 9.16
N THR A 206 -18.41 -17.54 8.46
CA THR A 206 -19.34 -18.26 7.54
C THR A 206 -20.40 -19.04 8.26
N ARG A 207 -20.15 -19.45 9.51
CA ARG A 207 -21.12 -20.21 10.32
C ARG A 207 -22.23 -19.32 10.89
N SER A 208 -21.87 -18.14 11.40
CA SER A 208 -22.83 -17.21 12.00
C SER A 208 -23.35 -16.15 11.03
N GLY A 209 -22.71 -15.94 9.88
CA GLY A 209 -22.96 -14.84 8.95
C GLY A 209 -22.54 -13.45 9.53
N ALA A 210 -21.88 -13.42 10.69
CA ALA A 210 -21.40 -12.18 11.28
C ALA A 210 -20.27 -11.61 10.43
N THR A 211 -20.37 -10.31 10.12
CA THR A 211 -19.36 -9.56 9.38
C THR A 211 -18.73 -8.51 10.25
N TRP A 212 -17.46 -8.29 10.07
CA TRP A 212 -16.70 -7.18 10.62
C TRP A 212 -16.02 -6.40 9.49
N CYS A 213 -15.98 -5.07 9.61
CA CYS A 213 -15.33 -4.18 8.66
C CYS A 213 -14.51 -3.14 9.42
N SER A 214 -13.33 -2.79 8.90
CA SER A 214 -12.55 -1.69 9.47
C SER A 214 -13.26 -0.34 9.27
N SER A 215 -12.96 0.62 10.15
CA SER A 215 -13.50 1.99 10.07
C SER A 215 -13.18 2.63 8.70
N ALA A 216 -12.00 2.38 8.13
CA ALA A 216 -11.61 2.87 6.82
C ALA A 216 -12.55 2.37 5.71
N LEU A 217 -12.90 1.08 5.70
CA LEU A 217 -13.86 0.53 4.73
C LEU A 217 -15.25 1.11 4.93
N LEU A 218 -15.73 1.16 6.17
CA LEU A 218 -17.06 1.71 6.49
C LEU A 218 -17.21 3.15 6.01
N LEU A 219 -16.24 4.01 6.32
CA LEU A 219 -16.23 5.41 5.89
C LEU A 219 -16.19 5.55 4.36
N SER A 220 -15.40 4.72 3.67
CA SER A 220 -15.34 4.72 2.20
C SER A 220 -16.68 4.38 1.56
N LEU A 221 -17.46 3.51 2.20
CA LEU A 221 -18.80 3.11 1.74
C LEU A 221 -19.93 4.02 2.25
N GLY A 222 -19.62 5.05 3.07
CA GLY A 222 -20.57 6.02 3.59
C GLY A 222 -21.28 5.62 4.87
N TYR A 223 -20.72 4.70 5.65
CA TYR A 223 -21.20 4.33 6.97
C TYR A 223 -20.38 5.03 8.06
N PRO A 224 -20.96 5.26 9.25
CA PRO A 224 -20.20 5.70 10.42
C PRO A 224 -19.05 4.72 10.73
N GLY A 225 -17.88 5.24 11.09
CA GLY A 225 -16.68 4.42 11.31
C GLY A 225 -16.74 3.48 12.53
N ASP A 226 -17.69 3.70 13.42
CA ASP A 226 -17.99 2.89 14.61
C ASP A 226 -19.08 1.82 14.37
N TYR A 227 -19.57 1.69 13.15
CA TYR A 227 -20.61 0.74 12.78
C TYR A 227 -20.06 -0.70 12.82
N ALA A 228 -20.07 -1.31 13.99
CA ALA A 228 -19.35 -2.55 14.29
C ALA A 228 -19.74 -3.77 13.43
N ARG A 229 -20.93 -3.79 12.78
CA ARG A 229 -21.41 -4.95 12.00
C ARG A 229 -22.24 -4.52 10.80
N LEU A 230 -21.72 -4.72 9.60
CA LEU A 230 -22.48 -4.53 8.37
C LEU A 230 -22.93 -5.88 7.81
N PRO A 231 -24.24 -6.17 7.67
CA PRO A 231 -24.69 -7.44 7.08
C PRO A 231 -24.08 -7.65 5.69
N LEU A 232 -23.62 -8.87 5.39
CA LEU A 232 -22.97 -9.22 4.10
C LEU A 232 -23.78 -8.73 2.89
N ARG A 233 -25.12 -8.89 2.93
CA ARG A 233 -26.01 -8.41 1.86
C ARG A 233 -25.88 -6.91 1.58
N ARG A 234 -25.63 -6.09 2.61
CA ARG A 234 -25.43 -4.65 2.46
C ARG A 234 -24.06 -4.33 1.90
N LEU A 235 -23.03 -5.06 2.33
CA LEU A 235 -21.70 -4.93 1.78
C LEU A 235 -21.69 -5.25 0.28
N LEU A 236 -22.31 -6.37 -0.09
CA LEU A 236 -22.45 -6.78 -1.49
C LEU A 236 -23.33 -5.83 -2.32
N ALA A 237 -24.28 -5.12 -1.69
CA ALA A 237 -25.10 -4.12 -2.40
C ALA A 237 -24.28 -2.95 -2.98
N HIS A 238 -23.10 -2.69 -2.44
CA HIS A 238 -22.17 -1.70 -2.99
C HIS A 238 -21.46 -2.15 -4.26
N ALA A 239 -21.37 -3.46 -4.53
CA ALA A 239 -20.76 -3.97 -5.76
C ALA A 239 -21.74 -3.92 -6.94
N MET A 240 -21.24 -3.74 -8.17
CA MET A 240 -22.04 -3.88 -9.38
C MET A 240 -22.71 -5.25 -9.46
N PRO A 241 -23.93 -5.36 -10.02
CA PRO A 241 -24.63 -6.65 -10.12
C PRO A 241 -23.81 -7.75 -10.80
N THR A 242 -23.10 -7.41 -11.86
CA THR A 242 -22.19 -8.32 -12.59
C THR A 242 -21.04 -8.78 -11.72
N ASP A 243 -20.44 -7.89 -10.94
CA ASP A 243 -19.31 -8.18 -10.07
C ASP A 243 -19.73 -9.02 -8.86
N ARG A 244 -20.95 -8.85 -8.35
CA ARG A 244 -21.49 -9.74 -7.29
C ARG A 244 -21.45 -11.20 -7.71
N LEU A 245 -21.90 -11.50 -8.94
CA LEU A 245 -21.90 -12.86 -9.48
C LEU A 245 -20.47 -13.40 -9.64
N ARG A 246 -19.55 -12.57 -10.09
CA ARG A 246 -18.11 -12.92 -10.22
C ARG A 246 -17.49 -13.24 -8.85
N VAL A 247 -17.74 -12.41 -7.82
CA VAL A 247 -17.26 -12.64 -6.44
C VAL A 247 -17.81 -13.95 -5.87
N PHE A 248 -19.11 -14.23 -6.03
CA PHE A 248 -19.69 -15.48 -5.58
C PHE A 248 -19.12 -16.69 -6.31
N GLY A 249 -18.91 -16.59 -7.62
CA GLY A 249 -18.27 -17.63 -8.42
C GLY A 249 -16.86 -17.93 -7.92
N LEU A 250 -16.06 -16.90 -7.64
CA LEU A 250 -14.71 -17.02 -7.14
C LEU A 250 -14.66 -17.66 -5.75
N ILE A 251 -15.54 -17.25 -4.82
CA ILE A 251 -15.63 -17.88 -3.49
C ILE A 251 -15.94 -19.37 -3.62
N ARG A 252 -16.87 -19.74 -4.49
CA ARG A 252 -17.21 -21.14 -4.73
C ARG A 252 -16.03 -21.94 -5.30
N GLU A 253 -15.30 -21.36 -6.23
CA GLU A 253 -14.11 -21.98 -6.82
C GLU A 253 -13.00 -22.15 -5.77
N CYS A 254 -12.74 -21.15 -4.95
CA CYS A 254 -11.79 -21.23 -3.84
C CYS A 254 -12.16 -22.36 -2.86
N GLN A 255 -13.45 -22.49 -2.52
CA GLN A 255 -13.93 -23.57 -1.66
C GLN A 255 -13.68 -24.96 -2.28
N GLN A 256 -13.96 -25.12 -3.59
CA GLN A 256 -13.77 -26.40 -4.28
C GLN A 256 -12.31 -26.82 -4.42
N ARG A 257 -11.41 -25.82 -4.58
CA ARG A 257 -9.98 -26.06 -4.78
C ARG A 257 -9.16 -25.93 -3.51
N LEU A 258 -9.78 -25.66 -2.33
CA LEU A 258 -9.12 -25.37 -1.06
C LEU A 258 -8.03 -24.27 -1.18
N GLN A 259 -8.26 -23.30 -2.05
CA GLN A 259 -7.36 -22.16 -2.19
C GLN A 259 -7.51 -21.23 -1.00
N THR A 260 -6.37 -20.85 -0.42
CA THR A 260 -6.35 -19.96 0.74
C THR A 260 -6.45 -18.49 0.37
N GLN A 261 -6.02 -18.12 -0.85
CA GLN A 261 -6.04 -16.73 -1.30
C GLN A 261 -6.58 -16.59 -2.71
N CYS A 262 -7.36 -15.53 -2.95
CA CYS A 262 -7.82 -15.15 -4.28
C CYS A 262 -7.97 -13.62 -4.40
N ARG A 263 -7.94 -13.12 -5.65
CA ARG A 263 -8.04 -11.67 -5.95
C ARG A 263 -9.01 -11.45 -7.09
N ILE A 264 -9.73 -10.32 -7.03
CA ILE A 264 -10.63 -9.89 -8.10
C ILE A 264 -10.80 -8.37 -8.10
N ASP A 265 -10.75 -7.77 -9.30
CA ASP A 265 -11.10 -6.37 -9.49
C ASP A 265 -12.62 -6.24 -9.62
N VAL A 266 -13.20 -5.33 -8.85
CA VAL A 266 -14.65 -5.03 -8.82
C VAL A 266 -14.90 -3.54 -8.77
N GLN A 267 -16.09 -3.12 -9.20
CA GLN A 267 -16.54 -1.75 -8.99
C GLN A 267 -17.46 -1.67 -7.78
N LEU A 268 -17.09 -0.80 -6.82
CA LEU A 268 -17.88 -0.50 -5.64
C LEU A 268 -18.44 0.93 -5.68
N ARG A 269 -19.67 1.08 -5.22
CA ARG A 269 -20.29 2.40 -5.04
C ARG A 269 -19.85 2.97 -3.71
N VAL A 270 -19.06 4.04 -3.74
CA VAL A 270 -18.53 4.71 -2.55
C VAL A 270 -19.50 5.76 -1.99
N ALA A 271 -19.16 6.37 -0.86
CA ALA A 271 -19.97 7.36 -0.13
C ALA A 271 -20.46 8.53 -1.01
N SER A 272 -19.64 8.98 -1.97
CA SER A 272 -20.02 10.02 -2.94
C SER A 272 -21.07 9.59 -3.97
N GLY A 273 -21.48 8.33 -3.98
CA GLY A 273 -22.37 7.75 -4.98
C GLY A 273 -21.68 7.34 -6.28
N GLN A 274 -20.39 7.62 -6.44
CA GLN A 274 -19.59 7.25 -7.61
C GLN A 274 -19.17 5.78 -7.56
N TRP A 275 -19.02 5.17 -8.75
CA TRP A 275 -18.41 3.87 -8.92
C TRP A 275 -16.90 4.02 -8.98
N ARG A 276 -16.18 3.24 -8.16
CA ARG A 276 -14.72 3.20 -8.13
C ARG A 276 -14.22 1.78 -8.23
N TRP A 277 -13.08 1.62 -8.87
CA TRP A 277 -12.41 0.34 -8.97
C TRP A 277 -11.72 -0.04 -7.67
N HIS A 278 -12.02 -1.25 -7.19
CA HIS A 278 -11.38 -1.84 -6.01
C HIS A 278 -10.86 -3.23 -6.33
N GLU A 279 -9.71 -3.57 -5.77
CA GLU A 279 -9.20 -4.94 -5.73
C GLU A 279 -9.65 -5.57 -4.42
N LEU A 280 -10.38 -6.68 -4.50
CA LEU A 280 -10.70 -7.54 -3.38
C LEU A 280 -9.63 -8.61 -3.28
N VAL A 281 -8.84 -8.58 -2.21
CA VAL A 281 -7.93 -9.65 -1.83
C VAL A 281 -8.62 -10.44 -0.74
N MET A 282 -8.91 -11.72 -0.97
CA MET A 282 -9.65 -12.56 -0.05
C MET A 282 -8.77 -13.69 0.45
N GLU A 283 -8.90 -14.00 1.72
CA GLU A 283 -8.24 -15.12 2.38
C GLU A 283 -9.29 -16.00 3.06
N SER A 284 -9.17 -17.30 2.82
CA SER A 284 -10.10 -18.31 3.32
C SER A 284 -9.45 -19.12 4.43
N TYR A 285 -10.12 -19.22 5.58
CA TYR A 285 -9.66 -19.98 6.74
C TYR A 285 -10.57 -21.18 6.93
N TYR A 286 -9.96 -22.37 6.92
CA TYR A 286 -10.66 -23.64 7.07
C TYR A 286 -10.46 -24.17 8.49
N SER A 287 -11.50 -24.81 9.05
CA SER A 287 -11.39 -25.59 10.28
C SER A 287 -10.66 -26.90 10.03
N ASP A 288 -10.24 -27.58 11.10
CA ASP A 288 -9.59 -28.89 11.04
C ASP A 288 -10.43 -29.95 10.30
N ASP A 289 -11.75 -29.78 10.32
CA ASP A 289 -12.72 -30.64 9.59
C ASP A 289 -12.85 -30.29 8.10
N GLY A 290 -12.07 -29.34 7.58
CA GLY A 290 -12.09 -28.89 6.17
C GLY A 290 -13.24 -27.94 5.82
N TYR A 291 -14.03 -27.47 6.78
CA TYR A 291 -15.07 -26.48 6.54
C TYR A 291 -14.49 -25.06 6.48
N LEU A 292 -15.00 -24.27 5.55
CA LEU A 292 -14.70 -22.84 5.47
C LEU A 292 -15.28 -22.14 6.71
N ALA A 293 -14.43 -21.80 7.68
CA ALA A 293 -14.85 -21.21 8.95
C ALA A 293 -14.97 -19.69 8.86
N ARG A 294 -14.08 -19.07 8.08
CA ARG A 294 -13.96 -17.61 7.99
C ARG A 294 -13.40 -17.20 6.63
N ILE A 295 -13.89 -16.09 6.11
CA ILE A 295 -13.33 -15.40 4.94
C ILE A 295 -13.05 -13.97 5.37
N GLY A 296 -11.90 -13.47 5.06
CA GLY A 296 -11.54 -12.08 5.30
C GLY A 296 -10.57 -11.56 4.27
N GLY A 297 -10.22 -10.28 4.36
CA GLY A 297 -9.25 -9.75 3.45
C GLY A 297 -9.23 -8.23 3.34
N LEU A 298 -8.71 -7.76 2.21
CA LEU A 298 -8.52 -6.34 1.93
C LEU A 298 -9.44 -5.89 0.79
N VAL A 299 -9.88 -4.64 0.88
CA VAL A 299 -10.51 -3.88 -0.19
C VAL A 299 -9.60 -2.69 -0.48
N ILE A 300 -8.98 -2.65 -1.64
CA ILE A 300 -7.98 -1.64 -2.02
C ILE A 300 -8.56 -0.78 -3.14
N ASP A 301 -8.60 0.55 -2.99
CA ASP A 301 -8.98 1.45 -4.10
C ASP A 301 -7.87 1.47 -5.14
N ILE A 302 -8.16 0.93 -6.34
CA ILE A 302 -7.26 0.86 -7.48
C ILE A 302 -7.66 1.81 -8.61
N SER A 303 -8.54 2.78 -8.34
CA SER A 303 -9.06 3.70 -9.37
C SER A 303 -7.94 4.50 -10.02
N GLN A 304 -6.94 4.93 -9.25
CA GLN A 304 -5.78 5.64 -9.80
C GLN A 304 -4.91 4.73 -10.68
N ARG A 305 -4.71 3.47 -10.27
CA ARG A 305 -3.99 2.47 -11.07
C ARG A 305 -4.70 2.24 -12.41
N LYS A 306 -6.02 1.99 -12.39
CA LYS A 306 -6.83 1.79 -13.61
C LYS A 306 -6.79 3.01 -14.54
N LYS A 307 -6.92 4.21 -13.97
CA LYS A 307 -6.81 5.45 -14.76
C LYS A 307 -5.42 5.60 -15.41
N SER A 308 -4.36 5.27 -14.69
CA SER A 308 -3.01 5.31 -15.24
C SER A 308 -2.79 4.26 -16.32
N GLU A 309 -3.34 3.05 -16.15
CA GLU A 309 -3.33 1.98 -17.16
C GLU A 309 -4.08 2.42 -18.43
N GLU A 310 -5.28 2.99 -18.29
CA GLU A 310 -6.07 3.55 -19.40
C GLU A 310 -5.33 4.68 -20.12
N GLN A 311 -4.73 5.60 -19.38
CA GLN A 311 -3.93 6.68 -19.94
C GLN A 311 -2.68 6.17 -20.67
N ALA A 312 -1.99 5.20 -20.08
CA ALA A 312 -0.83 4.57 -20.70
C ALA A 312 -1.21 3.83 -21.99
N TRP A 313 -2.34 3.11 -21.95
CA TRP A 313 -2.88 2.44 -23.15
C TRP A 313 -3.27 3.46 -24.23
N ALA A 314 -4.00 4.52 -23.85
CA ALA A 314 -4.37 5.57 -24.77
C ALA A 314 -3.14 6.26 -25.37
N ALA A 315 -2.14 6.61 -24.57
CA ALA A 315 -0.88 7.19 -25.06
C ALA A 315 -0.07 6.23 -25.94
N ALA A 316 -0.20 4.93 -25.72
CA ALA A 316 0.47 3.92 -26.55
C ALA A 316 -0.15 3.76 -27.95
N GLU A 317 -1.46 4.02 -28.10
CA GLU A 317 -2.19 3.78 -29.35
C GLU A 317 -2.70 5.02 -30.07
N PHE A 318 -2.84 6.14 -29.36
CA PHE A 318 -3.39 7.37 -29.92
C PHE A 318 -2.39 8.53 -29.88
N ASP A 319 -2.51 9.44 -30.84
CA ASP A 319 -1.78 10.71 -30.87
C ASP A 319 -2.45 11.70 -29.92
N ALA A 320 -1.69 12.23 -28.97
CA ALA A 320 -2.22 13.09 -27.89
C ALA A 320 -2.80 14.42 -28.41
N LEU A 321 -2.33 14.92 -29.56
CA LEU A 321 -2.78 16.19 -30.15
C LEU A 321 -4.07 16.00 -30.92
N THR A 322 -4.11 15.04 -31.82
CA THR A 322 -5.20 14.89 -32.80
C THR A 322 -6.29 13.89 -32.38
N GLY A 323 -6.01 13.05 -31.37
CA GLY A 323 -6.90 11.98 -30.93
C GLY A 323 -7.07 10.84 -31.94
N THR A 324 -6.36 10.87 -33.06
CA THR A 324 -6.32 9.77 -34.04
C THR A 324 -5.39 8.67 -33.54
N ARG A 325 -5.41 7.49 -34.16
CA ARG A 325 -4.37 6.51 -33.82
C ARG A 325 -2.97 7.07 -34.10
N ASN A 326 -1.99 6.66 -33.35
CA ASN A 326 -0.58 6.91 -33.66
C ASN A 326 -0.03 5.75 -34.54
N ARG A 327 1.23 5.81 -34.93
CA ARG A 327 1.87 4.77 -35.75
C ARG A 327 1.74 3.36 -35.15
N ARG A 328 1.87 3.23 -33.83
CA ARG A 328 1.72 1.95 -33.12
C ARG A 328 0.26 1.48 -33.09
N GLY A 329 -0.68 2.41 -32.84
CA GLY A 329 -2.10 2.12 -32.89
C GLY A 329 -2.58 1.67 -34.28
N LEU A 330 -1.96 2.20 -35.35
CA LEU A 330 -2.20 1.73 -36.71
C LEU A 330 -1.72 0.27 -36.88
N ALA A 331 -0.49 -0.04 -36.43
CA ALA A 331 0.05 -1.40 -36.50
C ALA A 331 -0.83 -2.40 -35.74
N ASN A 332 -1.26 -2.05 -34.53
CA ASN A 332 -2.16 -2.89 -33.72
C ASN A 332 -3.52 -3.10 -34.40
N HIS A 333 -4.08 -2.04 -35.03
CA HIS A 333 -5.32 -2.15 -35.79
C HIS A 333 -5.19 -3.10 -36.97
N LEU A 334 -4.08 -3.01 -37.73
CA LEU A 334 -3.80 -3.92 -38.83
C LEU A 334 -3.63 -5.36 -38.38
N ALA A 335 -3.01 -5.61 -37.23
CA ALA A 335 -2.91 -6.94 -36.64
C ALA A 335 -4.28 -7.53 -36.33
N GLN A 336 -5.20 -6.75 -35.75
CA GLN A 336 -6.58 -7.16 -35.49
C GLN A 336 -7.35 -7.47 -36.77
N LEU A 337 -7.20 -6.62 -37.80
CA LEU A 337 -7.80 -6.85 -39.12
C LEU A 337 -7.28 -8.15 -39.73
N ASN A 338 -5.99 -8.44 -39.62
CA ASN A 338 -5.38 -9.63 -40.19
C ASN A 338 -5.87 -10.93 -39.54
N GLU A 339 -6.23 -10.90 -38.26
CA GLU A 339 -6.83 -12.02 -37.54
C GLU A 339 -8.29 -12.31 -38.00
N GLN A 340 -8.99 -11.29 -38.50
CA GLN A 340 -10.42 -11.36 -38.86
C GLN A 340 -10.65 -11.41 -40.37
N ALA A 341 -9.61 -11.19 -41.19
CA ALA A 341 -9.76 -10.97 -42.62
C ALA A 341 -10.15 -12.23 -43.40
N GLU A 342 -11.32 -12.23 -43.96
CA GLU A 342 -11.63 -12.91 -45.21
C GLU A 342 -10.99 -12.08 -46.37
N ALA A 343 -10.50 -12.74 -47.43
CA ALA A 343 -9.68 -12.23 -48.54
C ALA A 343 -10.15 -10.89 -49.16
N ALA A 344 -10.03 -9.78 -48.43
CA ALA A 344 -10.37 -8.41 -48.89
C ALA A 344 -9.10 -7.67 -49.33
N ALA A 345 -9.23 -6.82 -50.33
CA ALA A 345 -8.17 -5.91 -50.77
C ALA A 345 -8.08 -4.72 -49.80
N TYR A 346 -6.91 -4.51 -49.20
CA TYR A 346 -6.64 -3.36 -48.35
C TYR A 346 -5.66 -2.39 -49.03
N TYR A 347 -5.75 -1.13 -48.66
CA TYR A 347 -4.90 -0.05 -49.16
C TYR A 347 -4.42 0.82 -48.03
N LEU A 348 -3.18 1.33 -48.17
CA LEU A 348 -2.59 2.36 -47.32
C LEU A 348 -2.49 3.68 -48.12
N LEU A 349 -3.03 4.76 -47.57
CA LEU A 349 -2.89 6.11 -48.08
C LEU A 349 -1.98 6.88 -47.13
N MET A 350 -0.87 7.40 -47.61
CA MET A 350 -0.04 8.37 -46.88
C MET A 350 -0.43 9.78 -47.33
N ILE A 351 -0.66 10.65 -46.34
CA ILE A 351 -1.19 12.01 -46.53
C ILE A 351 -0.23 12.97 -45.86
N ASP A 352 0.19 14.01 -46.55
CA ASP A 352 1.09 15.04 -46.01
C ASP A 352 0.51 16.44 -46.31
N ILE A 353 0.61 17.33 -45.32
CA ILE A 353 0.11 18.71 -45.43
C ILE A 353 1.12 19.55 -46.21
N ASP A 354 0.68 20.04 -47.39
CA ASP A 354 1.55 20.83 -48.25
C ASP A 354 1.99 22.13 -47.54
N TYR A 355 3.27 22.40 -47.54
CA TYR A 355 3.90 23.60 -46.97
C TYR A 355 3.62 23.84 -45.47
N PHE A 356 3.38 22.83 -44.68
CA PHE A 356 3.08 22.92 -43.23
C PHE A 356 4.14 23.72 -42.46
N LYS A 357 5.42 23.51 -42.76
CA LYS A 357 6.51 24.27 -42.16
C LYS A 357 6.34 25.81 -42.31
N HIS A 358 5.89 26.29 -43.48
CA HIS A 358 5.65 27.74 -43.68
C HIS A 358 4.56 28.27 -42.76
N ILE A 359 3.59 27.44 -42.41
CA ILE A 359 2.54 27.83 -41.49
C ILE A 359 3.10 27.97 -40.08
N ASN A 360 3.89 26.98 -39.63
CA ASN A 360 4.57 27.05 -38.34
C ASN A 360 5.52 28.27 -38.25
N ASP A 361 6.32 28.47 -39.27
CA ASP A 361 7.28 29.59 -39.33
C ASP A 361 6.57 30.97 -39.31
N ARG A 362 5.38 31.06 -39.90
CA ARG A 362 4.61 32.32 -40.01
C ARG A 362 3.67 32.58 -38.83
N TYR A 363 3.04 31.54 -38.26
CA TYR A 363 1.97 31.67 -37.29
C TYR A 363 2.27 31.01 -35.92
N GLY A 364 3.44 30.35 -35.81
CA GLY A 364 3.87 29.65 -34.62
C GLY A 364 3.30 28.22 -34.47
N HIS A 365 3.95 27.43 -33.67
CA HIS A 365 3.56 26.04 -33.42
C HIS A 365 2.13 25.84 -32.89
N PRO A 366 1.58 26.72 -32.02
CA PRO A 366 0.19 26.56 -31.57
C PRO A 366 -0.84 26.66 -32.69
N ALA A 367 -0.57 27.47 -33.72
CA ALA A 367 -1.42 27.56 -34.89
C ALA A 367 -1.33 26.30 -35.76
N GLY A 368 -0.12 25.74 -35.91
CA GLY A 368 0.11 24.44 -36.53
C GLY A 368 -0.61 23.29 -35.82
N ASP A 369 -0.56 23.27 -34.50
CA ASP A 369 -1.28 22.28 -33.70
C ASP A 369 -2.80 22.34 -33.90
N THR A 370 -3.38 23.55 -33.88
CA THR A 370 -4.82 23.76 -34.19
C THR A 370 -5.15 23.22 -35.57
N LEU A 371 -4.27 23.48 -36.54
CA LEU A 371 -4.44 23.02 -37.92
C LEU A 371 -4.39 21.50 -38.03
N LEU A 372 -3.48 20.83 -37.35
CA LEU A 372 -3.39 19.37 -37.32
C LEU A 372 -4.65 18.72 -36.74
N VAL A 373 -5.21 19.28 -35.66
CA VAL A 373 -6.47 18.83 -35.06
C VAL A 373 -7.64 18.96 -36.05
N GLU A 374 -7.79 20.13 -36.71
CA GLU A 374 -8.87 20.36 -37.68
C GLU A 374 -8.65 19.50 -38.93
N MET A 375 -7.40 19.28 -39.36
CA MET A 375 -7.06 18.39 -40.47
C MET A 375 -7.52 16.95 -40.17
N ALA A 376 -7.17 16.42 -39.00
CA ALA A 376 -7.58 15.09 -38.58
C ALA A 376 -9.11 14.93 -38.63
N LYS A 377 -9.85 15.93 -38.15
CA LYS A 377 -11.30 15.93 -38.17
C LYS A 377 -11.85 15.88 -39.60
N ARG A 378 -11.33 16.71 -40.51
CA ARG A 378 -11.78 16.75 -41.93
C ARG A 378 -11.49 15.45 -42.66
N VAL A 379 -10.32 14.84 -42.41
CA VAL A 379 -10.02 13.54 -42.96
C VAL A 379 -10.97 12.48 -42.39
N HIS A 380 -11.21 12.47 -41.09
CA HIS A 380 -12.12 11.52 -40.47
C HIS A 380 -13.55 11.61 -41.03
N GLU A 381 -14.05 12.82 -41.26
CA GLU A 381 -15.36 13.06 -41.91
C GLU A 381 -15.44 12.55 -43.36
N ALA A 382 -14.32 12.32 -44.01
CA ALA A 382 -14.24 11.74 -45.35
C ALA A 382 -14.14 10.21 -45.33
N LEU A 383 -14.00 9.59 -44.17
CA LEU A 383 -13.81 8.13 -44.00
C LEU A 383 -15.12 7.41 -43.66
N ARG A 384 -15.13 6.11 -43.85
CA ARG A 384 -16.16 5.20 -43.35
C ARG A 384 -15.84 4.78 -41.92
N PRO A 385 -16.81 4.27 -41.15
CA PRO A 385 -16.55 3.80 -39.79
C PRO A 385 -15.51 2.67 -39.70
N GLU A 386 -15.38 1.85 -40.72
CA GLU A 386 -14.43 0.75 -40.85
C GLU A 386 -13.03 1.19 -41.28
N ASP A 387 -12.88 2.40 -41.86
CA ASP A 387 -11.57 2.95 -42.24
C ASP A 387 -10.83 3.46 -41.00
N CYS A 388 -9.51 3.31 -40.98
CA CYS A 388 -8.69 3.73 -39.84
C CYS A 388 -7.80 4.92 -40.23
N LEU A 389 -7.85 5.99 -39.41
CA LEU A 389 -7.00 7.18 -39.53
C LEU A 389 -5.94 7.16 -38.41
N ALA A 390 -4.68 7.36 -38.77
CA ALA A 390 -3.57 7.52 -37.83
C ALA A 390 -2.72 8.74 -38.19
N ARG A 391 -2.15 9.41 -37.17
CA ARG A 391 -1.08 10.38 -37.36
C ARG A 391 0.24 9.61 -37.32
N PHE A 392 0.95 9.62 -38.47
CA PHE A 392 2.12 8.81 -38.64
C PHE A 392 3.41 9.48 -38.07
N GLY A 393 3.47 10.81 -38.15
CA GLY A 393 4.50 11.67 -37.58
C GLY A 393 4.36 13.10 -38.05
N GLY A 394 4.77 14.10 -37.26
CA GLY A 394 4.73 15.53 -37.67
C GLY A 394 3.43 15.97 -38.29
N GLU A 395 3.47 16.27 -39.59
CA GLU A 395 2.34 16.65 -40.48
C GLU A 395 1.81 15.48 -41.32
N GLU A 396 2.29 14.26 -41.11
CA GLU A 396 1.93 13.09 -41.89
C GLU A 396 0.81 12.28 -41.24
N PHE A 397 -0.18 11.91 -42.04
CA PHE A 397 -1.28 11.05 -41.65
C PHE A 397 -1.31 9.81 -42.55
N ALA A 398 -1.76 8.69 -41.97
CA ALA A 398 -1.99 7.46 -42.68
C ALA A 398 -3.46 7.03 -42.58
N VAL A 399 -4.03 6.58 -43.69
CA VAL A 399 -5.37 5.97 -43.69
C VAL A 399 -5.25 4.55 -44.22
N THR A 400 -5.88 3.60 -43.51
CA THR A 400 -6.10 2.26 -44.06
C THR A 400 -7.56 2.06 -44.39
N ALA A 401 -7.83 1.54 -45.57
CA ALA A 401 -9.18 1.29 -46.08
C ALA A 401 -9.22 -0.07 -46.77
N GLY A 402 -10.26 -0.83 -46.50
CA GLY A 402 -10.48 -2.17 -47.05
C GLY A 402 -11.68 -2.28 -47.93
N ASP A 403 -11.78 -3.40 -48.63
CA ASP A 403 -12.89 -3.77 -49.51
C ASP A 403 -13.20 -2.74 -50.57
N LEU A 404 -12.16 -2.25 -51.23
CA LEU A 404 -12.21 -1.25 -52.29
C LEU A 404 -11.53 -1.76 -53.57
N SER A 405 -12.01 -1.32 -54.73
CA SER A 405 -11.29 -1.45 -55.98
C SER A 405 -10.23 -0.31 -56.13
N HIS A 406 -9.24 -0.48 -57.00
CA HIS A 406 -8.27 0.55 -57.34
C HIS A 406 -8.89 1.92 -57.66
N GLN A 407 -10.03 1.94 -58.41
CA GLN A 407 -10.72 3.18 -58.72
C GLN A 407 -11.36 3.81 -57.48
N GLN A 408 -11.96 3.01 -56.61
CA GLN A 408 -12.63 3.49 -55.39
C GLN A 408 -11.64 4.06 -54.37
N VAL A 409 -10.44 3.46 -54.21
CA VAL A 409 -9.44 4.02 -53.29
C VAL A 409 -8.85 5.31 -53.79
N VAL A 410 -8.67 5.46 -55.13
CA VAL A 410 -8.25 6.75 -55.71
C VAL A 410 -9.35 7.83 -55.48
N GLN A 411 -10.64 7.47 -55.63
CA GLN A 411 -11.75 8.35 -55.32
C GLN A 411 -11.79 8.72 -53.82
N LEU A 412 -11.43 7.80 -52.90
CA LEU A 412 -11.30 8.11 -51.50
C LEU A 412 -10.18 9.14 -51.25
N GLY A 413 -8.98 8.94 -51.85
CA GLY A 413 -7.90 9.91 -51.79
C GLY A 413 -8.29 11.30 -52.30
N GLU A 414 -8.98 11.36 -53.44
CA GLU A 414 -9.47 12.62 -53.99
C GLU A 414 -10.56 13.27 -53.11
N ARG A 415 -11.46 12.50 -52.51
CA ARG A 415 -12.45 13.00 -51.54
C ARG A 415 -11.76 13.63 -50.32
N ILE A 416 -10.72 12.99 -49.77
CA ILE A 416 -9.94 13.53 -48.66
C ILE A 416 -9.27 14.84 -49.07
N ARG A 417 -8.55 14.84 -50.22
CA ARG A 417 -7.85 16.01 -50.73
C ARG A 417 -8.81 17.22 -50.94
N GLN A 418 -9.94 16.97 -51.59
CA GLN A 418 -10.96 18.00 -51.80
C GLN A 418 -11.56 18.53 -50.52
N ARG A 419 -11.87 17.62 -49.54
CA ARG A 419 -12.43 18.01 -48.25
C ARG A 419 -11.49 18.95 -47.48
N VAL A 420 -10.19 18.72 -47.57
CA VAL A 420 -9.17 19.58 -46.94
C VAL A 420 -9.07 20.93 -47.69
N ALA A 421 -9.04 20.94 -49.05
CA ALA A 421 -8.79 22.13 -49.85
C ALA A 421 -10.01 23.08 -49.98
N GLN A 422 -11.24 22.55 -49.85
CA GLN A 422 -12.47 23.30 -50.14
C GLN A 422 -12.82 24.39 -49.15
N GLN A 423 -12.44 24.20 -47.87
CA GLN A 423 -12.81 25.15 -46.81
C GLN A 423 -11.57 25.73 -46.15
N PRO A 424 -11.51 27.03 -45.87
CA PRO A 424 -10.41 27.62 -45.14
C PRO A 424 -10.33 27.07 -43.71
N PHE A 425 -9.15 27.09 -43.16
CA PHE A 425 -8.90 26.83 -41.73
C PHE A 425 -8.91 28.15 -40.97
N TYR A 426 -9.54 28.15 -39.77
CA TYR A 426 -9.60 29.32 -38.92
C TYR A 426 -8.59 29.13 -37.81
N LEU A 427 -7.52 29.94 -37.82
CA LEU A 427 -6.46 29.89 -36.83
C LEU A 427 -6.58 31.08 -35.89
N THR A 428 -6.42 30.86 -34.60
CA THR A 428 -6.24 31.92 -33.61
C THR A 428 -4.74 32.07 -33.34
N ALA A 429 -4.14 33.17 -33.73
CA ALA A 429 -2.71 33.45 -33.50
C ALA A 429 -2.56 34.35 -32.27
N GLY A 430 -2.03 33.83 -31.17
CA GLY A 430 -1.68 34.57 -29.95
C GLY A 430 -2.87 35.36 -29.34
N ASP A 431 -2.58 36.52 -28.75
CA ASP A 431 -3.57 37.43 -28.14
C ASP A 431 -4.45 38.18 -29.16
N SER A 432 -4.35 37.89 -30.44
CA SER A 432 -5.16 38.53 -31.52
C SER A 432 -6.55 37.94 -31.51
N GLN A 433 -7.57 38.73 -31.23
CA GLN A 433 -8.97 38.28 -31.14
C GLN A 433 -9.64 37.95 -32.49
N ALA A 434 -9.00 38.18 -33.61
CA ALA A 434 -9.60 37.91 -34.93
C ALA A 434 -9.10 36.58 -35.51
N PRO A 435 -9.99 35.61 -35.82
CA PRO A 435 -9.60 34.38 -36.48
C PRO A 435 -9.06 34.67 -37.89
N MET A 436 -7.91 34.07 -38.18
CA MET A 436 -7.22 34.21 -39.47
C MET A 436 -7.61 33.05 -40.38
N MET A 437 -7.96 33.33 -41.61
CA MET A 437 -8.29 32.31 -42.62
C MET A 437 -7.02 31.87 -43.37
N VAL A 438 -6.75 30.56 -43.33
CA VAL A 438 -5.65 29.93 -44.08
C VAL A 438 -6.21 28.81 -44.95
N THR A 439 -5.83 28.80 -46.22
CA THR A 439 -6.10 27.68 -47.12
C THR A 439 -4.89 26.79 -47.21
N LEU A 440 -5.08 25.49 -47.12
CA LEU A 440 -4.02 24.51 -47.30
C LEU A 440 -4.49 23.36 -48.17
N THR A 441 -3.53 22.65 -48.70
CA THR A 441 -3.76 21.46 -49.50
C THR A 441 -2.99 20.28 -48.93
N VAL A 442 -3.30 19.10 -49.40
CA VAL A 442 -2.58 17.85 -49.05
C VAL A 442 -2.19 17.12 -50.33
N SER A 443 -1.04 16.47 -50.25
CA SER A 443 -0.61 15.46 -51.20
C SER A 443 -0.92 14.07 -50.63
N VAL A 444 -1.35 13.14 -51.48
CA VAL A 444 -1.75 11.80 -51.07
C VAL A 444 -1.04 10.75 -51.93
N GLY A 445 -0.35 9.82 -51.32
CA GLY A 445 0.24 8.65 -51.97
C GLY A 445 -0.52 7.38 -51.56
N ILE A 446 -0.86 6.52 -52.51
CA ILE A 446 -1.64 5.30 -52.28
C ILE A 446 -0.85 4.07 -52.68
N ALA A 447 -0.86 3.04 -51.83
CA ALA A 447 -0.29 1.73 -52.14
C ALA A 447 -1.22 0.58 -51.70
N PRO A 448 -1.13 -0.59 -52.37
CA PRO A 448 -1.80 -1.78 -51.88
C PRO A 448 -1.18 -2.27 -50.56
N LEU A 449 -2.00 -2.79 -49.67
CA LEU A 449 -1.60 -3.35 -48.41
C LEU A 449 -2.03 -4.81 -48.35
N ALA A 450 -1.07 -5.71 -48.31
CA ALA A 450 -1.35 -7.14 -48.18
C ALA A 450 -1.42 -7.52 -46.68
N LEU A 451 -2.51 -8.13 -46.27
CA LEU A 451 -2.62 -8.78 -44.97
C LEU A 451 -2.07 -10.20 -45.08
N THR A 452 -0.90 -10.44 -44.54
CA THR A 452 -0.17 -11.72 -44.65
C THR A 452 0.30 -12.21 -43.26
N SER A 453 0.81 -13.43 -43.21
CA SER A 453 1.41 -13.97 -41.98
C SER A 453 2.63 -13.17 -41.47
N ASP A 454 3.30 -12.42 -42.34
CA ASP A 454 4.35 -11.45 -42.00
C ASP A 454 3.81 -10.03 -42.22
N LEU A 455 2.97 -9.59 -41.30
CA LEU A 455 2.29 -8.30 -41.38
C LEU A 455 3.25 -7.12 -41.26
N ASP A 456 4.31 -7.25 -40.45
CA ASP A 456 5.33 -6.18 -40.26
C ASP A 456 6.06 -5.89 -41.57
N HIS A 457 6.47 -6.91 -42.29
CA HIS A 457 7.06 -6.77 -43.60
C HIS A 457 6.08 -6.19 -44.63
N SER A 458 4.84 -6.69 -44.66
CA SER A 458 3.80 -6.19 -45.57
C SER A 458 3.48 -4.72 -45.34
N GLN A 459 3.38 -4.31 -44.08
CA GLN A 459 3.17 -2.91 -43.71
C GLN A 459 4.35 -2.03 -44.13
N ALA A 460 5.59 -2.47 -43.88
CA ALA A 460 6.79 -1.73 -44.28
C ALA A 460 6.86 -1.53 -45.79
N VAL A 461 6.52 -2.55 -46.57
CA VAL A 461 6.44 -2.47 -48.03
C VAL A 461 5.38 -1.48 -48.50
N ALA A 462 4.16 -1.56 -47.92
CA ALA A 462 3.06 -0.66 -48.26
C ALA A 462 3.38 0.81 -47.93
N VAL A 463 4.02 1.05 -46.78
CA VAL A 463 4.49 2.38 -46.37
C VAL A 463 5.51 2.92 -47.40
N ALA A 464 6.54 2.13 -47.74
CA ALA A 464 7.54 2.56 -48.69
C ALA A 464 6.98 2.87 -50.09
N GLN A 465 6.03 2.07 -50.54
CA GLN A 465 5.34 2.30 -51.83
C GLN A 465 4.40 3.55 -51.77
N ALA A 466 3.67 3.73 -50.69
CA ALA A 466 2.81 4.92 -50.53
C ALA A 466 3.66 6.19 -50.39
N ASP A 467 4.83 6.14 -49.72
CA ASP A 467 5.75 7.27 -49.63
C ASP A 467 6.35 7.63 -51.01
N GLN A 468 6.71 6.64 -51.82
CA GLN A 468 7.13 6.91 -53.21
C GLN A 468 6.05 7.62 -54.03
N ALA A 469 4.80 7.17 -53.93
CA ALA A 469 3.65 7.82 -54.58
C ALA A 469 3.38 9.22 -54.02
N LEU A 470 3.52 9.40 -52.70
CA LEU A 470 3.39 10.71 -52.04
C LEU A 470 4.48 11.70 -52.51
N TYR A 471 5.71 11.20 -52.61
CA TYR A 471 6.83 11.98 -53.13
C TYR A 471 6.55 12.42 -54.58
N ALA A 472 6.10 11.49 -55.45
CA ALA A 472 5.73 11.81 -56.81
C ALA A 472 4.58 12.86 -56.87
N ALA A 473 3.60 12.79 -55.95
CA ALA A 473 2.54 13.82 -55.83
C ALA A 473 3.12 15.20 -55.48
N LYS A 474 4.10 15.27 -54.58
CA LYS A 474 4.78 16.50 -54.19
C LYS A 474 5.63 17.09 -55.33
N GLU A 475 6.37 16.29 -56.05
CA GLU A 475 7.20 16.67 -57.20
C GLU A 475 6.35 17.17 -58.39
N ALA A 476 5.21 16.54 -58.65
CA ALA A 476 4.31 16.91 -59.74
C ALA A 476 3.51 18.18 -59.44
N GLY A 477 3.77 18.92 -58.35
CA GLY A 477 3.18 20.22 -58.03
C GLY A 477 2.20 20.22 -56.87
N ARG A 478 2.21 19.17 -56.02
CA ARG A 478 1.38 19.05 -54.81
C ARG A 478 -0.12 19.01 -55.08
N ASN A 479 -0.95 19.06 -54.00
CA ASN A 479 -2.40 19.09 -54.06
C ASN A 479 -3.00 18.06 -55.02
N ARG A 480 -2.55 16.80 -54.90
CA ARG A 480 -2.99 15.69 -55.76
C ARG A 480 -2.85 14.33 -55.11
N VAL A 481 -3.50 13.38 -55.74
CA VAL A 481 -3.42 11.96 -55.39
C VAL A 481 -2.60 11.24 -56.45
N VAL A 482 -1.65 10.40 -56.01
CA VAL A 482 -0.88 9.49 -56.85
C VAL A 482 -0.97 8.10 -56.27
N ALA A 483 -1.23 7.10 -57.10
CA ALA A 483 -1.23 5.71 -56.68
C ALA A 483 0.03 5.01 -57.23
N HIS A 484 0.66 4.17 -56.41
CA HIS A 484 1.90 3.48 -56.72
C HIS A 484 1.86 2.63 -58.01
N TRP A 485 0.66 2.13 -58.39
CA TRP A 485 0.46 1.36 -59.63
C TRP A 485 0.11 2.20 -60.85
N GLN A 486 0.03 3.49 -60.71
CA GLN A 486 -0.16 4.44 -61.82
C GLN A 486 1.21 4.96 -62.22
N PRO A 487 1.58 4.95 -63.52
CA PRO A 487 2.87 5.40 -64.01
C PRO A 487 3.03 6.94 -63.91
#